data_9cfa8c3608f4bccbe21e37dc3a5ff272
#
_entry.id   9cfa8c3608f4bccbe21e37dc3a5ff272
#
_cell.length_a   1.000
_cell.length_b   1.000
_cell.length_c   1.000
_cell.angle_alpha   90.00
_cell.angle_beta   90.00
_cell.angle_gamma   90.00
#
_symmetry.space_group_name_H-M   'P 1'
#
loop_
_entity.id
_entity.type
_entity.pdbx_description
1 polymer ?
#
loop_
_entity_poly.entity_id
_entity_poly.type
_entity_poly.pdbx_seq_one_letter_code
_entity_poly.pdbx_strand_id
1 'polypeptide(L)'
;YFQNFINSELKPNMIRSMCCRLQLDLRELLKRGNGLFGSAEQTGSLGVVTINCARLGYSHKGDETALFARLDQLLAIARDSLEIKRKVIQRHMDNGLFPYTRRYLGTLRNHFSTIGVNGINEMIRNFSADTRDITSEWGHDFALRFLDHVRARIVAFQEETGHMYNLEATPAEGTTYRFAKEDRKRFPDILQAGTEQEPYYTNSSQLPAGFSDDPFEALERQEALQRKYTGGTVLHLYMGERISSAHACKTLVRRALTRFSLPYITVTPTFSICPVHGYLDGEHDYCPKCDAERLAAKRQRLSA
;
A
#
# COMPACT_ATOMS: atom_id res chain seq x y z
N TYR A 1 7.65 -12.22 -4.26
CA TYR A 1 6.26 -11.74 -4.35
C TYR A 1 5.34 -12.90 -4.69
N PHE A 2 4.23 -13.01 -3.97
CA PHE A 2 3.27 -14.11 -4.15
C PHE A 2 1.87 -13.55 -4.17
N GLN A 3 1.12 -13.86 -5.22
CA GLN A 3 -0.25 -13.43 -5.38
C GLN A 3 -1.20 -14.59 -5.16
N ASN A 4 -2.26 -14.32 -4.40
CA ASN A 4 -3.27 -15.31 -4.07
C ASN A 4 -4.55 -15.06 -4.87
N PHE A 5 -4.72 -15.80 -5.96
CA PHE A 5 -5.94 -15.73 -6.77
C PHE A 5 -7.07 -16.62 -6.22
N ILE A 6 -6.74 -17.61 -5.41
CA ILE A 6 -7.69 -18.64 -4.98
C ILE A 6 -8.52 -18.17 -3.78
N ASN A 7 -7.88 -17.49 -2.82
CA ASN A 7 -8.49 -17.09 -1.56
C ASN A 7 -9.02 -15.65 -1.56
N SER A 8 -9.03 -14.96 -2.71
CA SER A 8 -9.71 -13.69 -2.80
C SER A 8 -11.24 -13.90 -2.82
N GLU A 9 -12.00 -12.91 -2.38
CA GLU A 9 -13.47 -12.95 -2.47
C GLU A 9 -13.97 -13.01 -3.93
N LEU A 10 -13.09 -12.81 -4.89
CA LEU A 10 -13.36 -12.86 -6.31
C LEU A 10 -13.14 -14.27 -6.84
N LYS A 11 -13.96 -14.69 -7.79
CA LYS A 11 -13.75 -15.97 -8.48
C LYS A 11 -12.41 -15.91 -9.24
N PRO A 12 -11.61 -16.98 -9.26
CA PRO A 12 -10.27 -16.98 -9.89
C PRO A 12 -10.26 -16.55 -11.36
N ASN A 13 -11.33 -16.84 -12.10
CA ASN A 13 -11.48 -16.43 -13.50
C ASN A 13 -11.89 -14.96 -13.69
N MET A 14 -12.20 -14.26 -12.62
CA MET A 14 -12.61 -12.86 -12.61
C MET A 14 -11.53 -11.91 -12.12
N ILE A 15 -10.36 -12.43 -11.79
CA ILE A 15 -9.23 -11.64 -11.29
C ILE A 15 -8.16 -11.56 -12.37
N ARG A 16 -7.65 -10.35 -12.57
CA ARG A 16 -6.44 -10.10 -13.37
C ARG A 16 -5.50 -9.23 -12.56
N SER A 17 -4.22 -9.53 -12.67
CA SER A 17 -3.18 -8.72 -12.08
C SER A 17 -2.61 -7.77 -13.12
N MET A 18 -2.42 -6.53 -12.72
CA MET A 18 -1.68 -5.53 -13.48
C MET A 18 -0.42 -5.12 -12.72
N CYS A 19 0.44 -4.31 -13.35
CA CYS A 19 1.62 -3.75 -12.68
C CYS A 19 1.25 -3.07 -11.36
N CYS A 20 2.20 -2.95 -10.45
CA CYS A 20 2.00 -2.34 -9.12
C CYS A 20 0.96 -3.05 -8.25
N ARG A 21 0.79 -4.38 -8.41
CA ARG A 21 -0.07 -5.22 -7.55
C ARG A 21 -1.55 -4.90 -7.66
N LEU A 22 -1.96 -4.20 -8.71
CA LEU A 22 -3.34 -3.88 -8.98
C LEU A 22 -4.12 -5.16 -9.28
N GLN A 23 -5.15 -5.43 -8.53
CA GLN A 23 -6.16 -6.42 -8.86
C GLN A 23 -7.33 -5.75 -9.57
N LEU A 24 -7.82 -6.37 -10.64
CA LEU A 24 -8.99 -5.90 -11.35
C LEU A 24 -10.18 -6.79 -11.01
N ASP A 25 -11.24 -6.20 -10.48
CA ASP A 25 -12.52 -6.87 -10.38
C ASP A 25 -13.24 -6.82 -11.73
N LEU A 26 -13.22 -7.95 -12.44
CA LEU A 26 -13.84 -8.03 -13.76
C LEU A 26 -15.39 -7.97 -13.71
N ARG A 27 -16.01 -8.11 -12.55
CA ARG A 27 -17.49 -8.03 -12.43
C ARG A 27 -18.02 -6.70 -12.95
N GLU A 28 -17.32 -5.60 -12.65
CA GLU A 28 -17.69 -4.27 -13.17
C GLU A 28 -17.45 -4.14 -14.67
N LEU A 29 -16.42 -4.76 -15.20
CA LEU A 29 -16.15 -4.81 -16.64
C LEU A 29 -17.20 -5.65 -17.38
N LEU A 30 -17.60 -6.78 -16.82
CA LEU A 30 -18.62 -7.66 -17.38
C LEU A 30 -20.00 -7.01 -17.41
N LYS A 31 -20.39 -6.27 -16.36
CA LYS A 31 -21.65 -5.49 -16.34
C LYS A 31 -21.72 -4.46 -17.48
N ARG A 32 -20.57 -3.97 -17.97
CA ARG A 32 -20.48 -2.99 -19.06
C ARG A 32 -20.39 -3.64 -20.45
N GLY A 33 -20.55 -4.94 -20.56
CA GLY A 33 -20.51 -5.66 -21.84
C GLY A 33 -19.11 -5.81 -22.47
N ASN A 34 -18.05 -5.55 -21.72
CA ASN A 34 -16.66 -5.56 -22.21
C ASN A 34 -15.90 -6.86 -21.92
N GLY A 35 -16.57 -7.98 -21.78
CA GLY A 35 -15.89 -9.20 -21.38
C GLY A 35 -16.47 -10.46 -21.94
N LEU A 36 -16.51 -10.62 -23.27
CA LEU A 36 -17.05 -11.84 -23.88
C LEU A 36 -16.29 -13.11 -23.46
N PHE A 37 -15.07 -12.99 -22.91
CA PHE A 37 -14.24 -14.11 -22.46
C PHE A 37 -13.44 -13.80 -21.17
N GLY A 38 -13.87 -12.85 -20.35
CA GLY A 38 -13.16 -12.50 -19.10
C GLY A 38 -11.78 -11.89 -19.32
N SER A 39 -11.54 -11.31 -20.49
CA SER A 39 -10.30 -10.56 -20.78
C SER A 39 -10.41 -9.16 -20.18
N ALA A 40 -9.34 -8.71 -19.48
CA ALA A 40 -9.20 -7.34 -19.01
C ALA A 40 -8.53 -6.47 -20.07
N GLU A 41 -8.87 -6.70 -21.33
CA GLU A 41 -8.30 -5.97 -22.46
C GLU A 41 -8.65 -4.49 -22.38
N GLN A 42 -7.72 -3.65 -22.82
CA GLN A 42 -7.87 -2.19 -22.87
C GLN A 42 -8.09 -1.54 -21.49
N THR A 43 -7.70 -2.22 -20.40
CA THR A 43 -7.74 -1.66 -19.05
C THR A 43 -6.41 -1.00 -18.67
N GLY A 44 -6.48 -0.01 -17.80
CA GLY A 44 -5.31 0.69 -17.29
C GLY A 44 -5.67 1.55 -16.08
N SER A 45 -4.68 2.28 -15.57
CA SER A 45 -4.87 3.30 -14.54
C SER A 45 -4.72 4.68 -15.16
N LEU A 46 -5.68 5.54 -14.89
CA LEU A 46 -5.65 6.93 -15.31
C LEU A 46 -4.72 7.77 -14.42
N GLY A 47 -4.71 7.46 -13.16
CA GLY A 47 -3.92 8.13 -12.15
C GLY A 47 -4.41 7.84 -10.74
N VAL A 48 -3.60 8.26 -9.77
CA VAL A 48 -3.85 8.04 -8.35
C VAL A 48 -3.90 9.36 -7.61
N VAL A 49 -4.85 9.51 -6.69
CA VAL A 49 -4.87 10.57 -5.66
C VAL A 49 -4.80 9.91 -4.31
N THR A 50 -3.79 10.23 -3.52
CA THR A 50 -3.54 9.62 -2.20
C THR A 50 -3.99 10.56 -1.08
N ILE A 51 -4.83 10.06 -0.19
CA ILE A 51 -5.33 10.77 1.00
C ILE A 51 -4.27 10.70 2.11
N ASN A 52 -3.92 11.84 2.67
CA ASN A 52 -3.08 11.94 3.86
C ASN A 52 -3.94 11.70 5.11
N CYS A 53 -4.00 10.44 5.55
CA CYS A 53 -4.81 10.04 6.70
C CYS A 53 -4.23 10.56 8.02
N ALA A 54 -2.91 10.61 8.17
CA ALA A 54 -2.26 11.10 9.39
C ALA A 54 -2.67 12.53 9.73
N ARG A 55 -2.65 13.43 8.73
CA ARG A 55 -3.13 14.82 8.90
C ARG A 55 -4.62 14.86 9.22
N LEU A 56 -5.41 13.98 8.61
CA LEU A 56 -6.84 13.89 8.89
C LEU A 56 -7.10 13.57 10.36
N GLY A 57 -6.42 12.57 10.92
CA GLY A 57 -6.51 12.22 12.34
C GLY A 57 -6.03 13.34 13.27
N TYR A 58 -4.92 13.99 12.91
CA TYR A 58 -4.40 15.13 13.67
C TYR A 58 -5.38 16.30 13.75
N SER A 59 -6.00 16.64 12.62
CA SER A 59 -6.90 17.81 12.54
C SER A 59 -8.26 17.57 13.21
N HIS A 60 -8.61 16.35 13.54
CA HIS A 60 -9.91 15.97 14.10
C HIS A 60 -9.77 15.07 15.34
N LYS A 61 -8.83 15.39 16.23
CA LYS A 61 -8.56 14.65 17.47
C LYS A 61 -9.85 14.39 18.27
N GLY A 62 -10.21 13.14 18.45
CA GLY A 62 -11.37 12.71 19.26
C GLY A 62 -12.76 12.96 18.64
N ASP A 63 -12.86 13.62 17.49
CA ASP A 63 -14.13 13.90 16.82
C ASP A 63 -14.27 13.05 15.53
N GLU A 64 -14.85 11.86 15.71
CA GLU A 64 -15.06 10.93 14.61
C GLU A 64 -16.02 11.47 13.54
N THR A 65 -17.07 12.18 13.95
CA THR A 65 -18.05 12.76 13.01
C THR A 65 -17.40 13.79 12.10
N ALA A 66 -16.62 14.72 12.68
CA ALA A 66 -15.90 15.71 11.89
C ALA A 66 -14.82 15.08 11.00
N LEU A 67 -14.15 14.00 11.47
CA LEU A 67 -13.16 13.27 10.68
C LEU A 67 -13.79 12.68 9.42
N PHE A 68 -14.92 11.96 9.54
CA PHE A 68 -15.58 11.38 8.38
C PHE A 68 -16.20 12.44 7.45
N ALA A 69 -16.76 13.49 7.99
CA ALA A 69 -17.24 14.61 7.18
C ALA A 69 -16.11 15.28 6.37
N ARG A 70 -14.93 15.43 6.96
CA ARG A 70 -13.75 15.94 6.25
C ARG A 70 -13.22 14.93 5.24
N LEU A 71 -13.23 13.65 5.56
CA LEU A 71 -12.89 12.58 4.62
C LEU A 71 -13.77 12.66 3.37
N ASP A 72 -15.07 12.80 3.51
CA ASP A 72 -16.00 12.93 2.38
C ASP A 72 -15.66 14.12 1.48
N GLN A 73 -15.30 15.25 2.06
CA GLN A 73 -14.84 16.42 1.28
C GLN A 73 -13.55 16.12 0.49
N LEU A 74 -12.59 15.46 1.13
CA LEU A 74 -11.32 15.08 0.47
C LEU A 74 -11.54 14.07 -0.65
N LEU A 75 -12.41 13.09 -0.44
CA LEU A 75 -12.79 12.10 -1.46
C LEU A 75 -13.51 12.75 -2.64
N ALA A 76 -14.38 13.73 -2.39
CA ALA A 76 -15.03 14.51 -3.46
C ALA A 76 -14.00 15.30 -4.30
N ILE A 77 -13.04 15.95 -3.65
CA ILE A 77 -11.94 16.65 -4.33
C ILE A 77 -11.10 15.66 -5.15
N ALA A 78 -10.81 14.47 -4.60
CA ALA A 78 -10.08 13.43 -5.31
C ALA A 78 -10.83 12.96 -6.57
N ARG A 79 -12.14 12.70 -6.46
CA ARG A 79 -13.02 12.38 -7.60
C ARG A 79 -12.95 13.48 -8.65
N ASP A 80 -13.18 14.73 -8.29
CA ASP A 80 -13.20 15.84 -9.24
C ASP A 80 -11.87 16.03 -9.94
N SER A 81 -10.76 15.92 -9.20
CA SER A 81 -9.41 15.95 -9.76
C SER A 81 -9.18 14.85 -10.80
N LEU A 82 -9.62 13.62 -10.49
CA LEU A 82 -9.47 12.48 -11.41
C LEU A 82 -10.39 12.62 -12.64
N GLU A 83 -11.58 13.16 -12.48
CA GLU A 83 -12.48 13.44 -13.61
C GLU A 83 -11.94 14.56 -14.52
N ILE A 84 -11.36 15.61 -13.96
CA ILE A 84 -10.68 16.65 -14.75
C ILE A 84 -9.50 16.03 -15.51
N LYS A 85 -8.68 15.21 -14.84
CA LYS A 85 -7.56 14.51 -15.45
C LYS A 85 -8.01 13.61 -16.61
N ARG A 86 -9.09 12.85 -16.42
CA ARG A 86 -9.69 12.01 -17.47
C ARG A 86 -10.08 12.81 -18.70
N LYS A 87 -10.77 13.93 -18.51
CA LYS A 87 -11.19 14.82 -19.60
C LYS A 87 -9.99 15.40 -20.35
N VAL A 88 -8.95 15.83 -19.63
CA VAL A 88 -7.73 16.40 -20.23
C VAL A 88 -6.98 15.32 -21.02
N ILE A 89 -6.79 14.14 -20.50
CA ILE A 89 -6.08 13.06 -21.19
C ILE A 89 -6.88 12.61 -22.42
N GLN A 90 -8.19 12.46 -22.31
CA GLN A 90 -9.04 12.11 -23.47
C GLN A 90 -8.90 13.14 -24.58
N ARG A 91 -8.97 14.43 -24.26
CA ARG A 91 -8.74 15.52 -25.25
C ARG A 91 -7.38 15.40 -25.93
N HIS A 92 -6.33 15.10 -25.17
CA HIS A 92 -5.00 14.93 -25.73
C HIS A 92 -4.90 13.68 -26.62
N MET A 93 -5.57 12.59 -26.27
CA MET A 93 -5.67 11.41 -27.13
C MET A 93 -6.38 11.72 -28.46
N ASP A 94 -7.48 12.46 -28.39
CA ASP A 94 -8.26 12.83 -29.57
C ASP A 94 -7.45 13.74 -30.50
N ASN A 95 -6.63 14.60 -29.94
CA ASN A 95 -5.70 15.48 -30.67
C ASN A 95 -4.40 14.78 -31.13
N GLY A 96 -4.23 13.48 -30.87
CA GLY A 96 -3.10 12.69 -31.34
C GLY A 96 -1.82 12.76 -30.48
N LEU A 97 -1.86 13.38 -29.30
CA LEU A 97 -0.69 13.48 -28.40
C LEU A 97 -0.23 12.13 -27.83
N PHE A 98 -1.12 11.15 -27.73
CA PHE A 98 -0.82 9.81 -27.25
C PHE A 98 -1.06 8.75 -28.35
N PRO A 99 -0.23 8.72 -29.42
CA PRO A 99 -0.52 7.90 -30.58
C PRO A 99 -0.56 6.39 -30.28
N TYR A 100 0.32 5.91 -29.40
CA TYR A 100 0.31 4.50 -28.98
C TYR A 100 -0.90 4.15 -28.12
N THR A 101 -1.22 4.98 -27.15
CA THR A 101 -2.40 4.79 -26.29
C THR A 101 -3.68 4.80 -27.13
N ARG A 102 -3.79 5.75 -28.07
CA ARG A 102 -4.92 5.83 -28.99
C ARG A 102 -5.02 4.58 -29.88
N ARG A 103 -3.89 4.10 -30.40
CA ARG A 103 -3.85 2.93 -31.28
C ARG A 103 -4.23 1.64 -30.56
N TYR A 104 -3.71 1.40 -29.35
CA TYR A 104 -3.84 0.13 -28.65
C TYR A 104 -5.00 0.09 -27.66
N LEU A 105 -5.35 1.21 -27.04
CA LEU A 105 -6.42 1.29 -26.05
C LEU A 105 -7.70 1.96 -26.60
N GLY A 106 -7.57 2.85 -27.57
CA GLY A 106 -8.67 3.54 -28.26
C GLY A 106 -9.46 4.51 -27.37
N THR A 107 -9.77 4.10 -26.13
CA THR A 107 -10.59 4.86 -25.19
C THR A 107 -10.12 4.65 -23.76
N LEU A 108 -10.43 5.62 -22.88
CA LEU A 108 -10.18 5.53 -21.43
C LEU A 108 -11.35 4.89 -20.64
N ARG A 109 -12.37 4.39 -21.33
CA ARG A 109 -13.59 3.87 -20.71
C ARG A 109 -13.31 2.81 -19.63
N ASN A 110 -12.34 1.93 -19.88
CA ASN A 110 -11.96 0.83 -18.99
C ASN A 110 -10.76 1.16 -18.09
N HIS A 111 -10.42 2.46 -17.97
CA HIS A 111 -9.32 2.89 -17.12
C HIS A 111 -9.82 3.29 -15.74
N PHE A 112 -9.15 2.79 -14.71
CA PHE A 112 -9.47 3.10 -13.33
C PHE A 112 -8.96 4.48 -12.91
N SER A 113 -9.80 5.21 -12.21
CA SER A 113 -9.45 6.35 -11.38
C SER A 113 -9.18 5.82 -9.99
N THR A 114 -7.95 5.96 -9.48
CA THR A 114 -7.52 5.30 -8.25
C THR A 114 -7.48 6.31 -7.10
N ILE A 115 -8.10 5.93 -5.98
CA ILE A 115 -7.95 6.63 -4.71
C ILE A 115 -7.08 5.77 -3.80
N GLY A 116 -5.99 6.34 -3.32
CA GLY A 116 -5.08 5.72 -2.38
C GLY A 116 -5.22 6.30 -0.98
N VAL A 117 -4.80 5.54 0.01
CA VAL A 117 -4.74 5.98 1.41
C VAL A 117 -3.36 5.73 1.98
N ASN A 118 -2.89 6.61 2.86
CA ASN A 118 -1.57 6.49 3.48
C ASN A 118 -1.59 7.01 4.91
N GLY A 119 -0.89 6.33 5.83
CA GLY A 119 -0.77 6.77 7.22
C GLY A 119 -1.99 6.50 8.08
N ILE A 120 -2.67 5.36 7.90
CA ILE A 120 -3.82 4.99 8.76
C ILE A 120 -3.38 4.73 10.19
N ASN A 121 -2.21 4.12 10.41
CA ASN A 121 -1.65 3.94 11.74
C ASN A 121 -1.47 5.29 12.45
N GLU A 122 -0.82 6.25 11.79
CA GLU A 122 -0.60 7.59 12.34
C GLU A 122 -1.90 8.40 12.43
N MET A 123 -2.90 8.12 11.61
CA MET A 123 -4.24 8.68 11.75
C MET A 123 -4.84 8.30 13.10
N ILE A 124 -4.80 7.01 13.44
CA ILE A 124 -5.34 6.48 14.70
C ILE A 124 -4.58 7.07 15.89
N ARG A 125 -3.24 7.07 15.84
CA ARG A 125 -2.39 7.65 16.88
C ARG A 125 -2.69 9.12 17.13
N ASN A 126 -2.70 9.92 16.08
CA ASN A 126 -3.01 11.35 16.19
C ASN A 126 -4.44 11.61 16.65
N PHE A 127 -5.41 10.84 16.16
CA PHE A 127 -6.81 10.95 16.55
C PHE A 127 -7.03 10.65 18.04
N SER A 128 -6.35 9.62 18.56
CA SER A 128 -6.47 9.15 19.94
C SER A 128 -5.49 9.80 20.92
N ALA A 129 -4.75 10.83 20.52
CA ALA A 129 -3.67 11.43 21.30
C ALA A 129 -2.64 10.38 21.78
N ASP A 130 -2.22 9.50 20.87
CA ASP A 130 -1.24 8.41 21.05
C ASP A 130 -1.62 7.33 22.07
N THR A 131 -2.88 7.26 22.46
CA THR A 131 -3.36 6.21 23.38
C THR A 131 -3.66 4.89 22.67
N ARG A 132 -3.79 4.90 21.34
CA ARG A 132 -4.15 3.75 20.50
C ARG A 132 -3.45 3.85 19.15
N ASP A 133 -3.21 2.70 18.56
CA ASP A 133 -2.68 2.54 17.20
C ASP A 133 -3.45 1.45 16.45
N ILE A 134 -3.04 1.12 15.23
CA ILE A 134 -3.71 0.12 14.39
C ILE A 134 -3.61 -1.30 14.95
N THR A 135 -2.69 -1.56 15.89
CA THR A 135 -2.51 -2.88 16.51
C THR A 135 -3.48 -3.13 17.66
N SER A 136 -4.06 -2.06 18.22
CA SER A 136 -5.11 -2.17 19.23
C SER A 136 -6.42 -2.65 18.61
N GLU A 137 -7.25 -3.35 19.39
CA GLU A 137 -8.56 -3.82 18.93
C GLU A 137 -9.42 -2.66 18.40
N TRP A 138 -9.53 -1.58 19.17
CA TRP A 138 -10.26 -0.40 18.76
C TRP A 138 -9.68 0.24 17.49
N GLY A 139 -8.34 0.34 17.38
CA GLY A 139 -7.69 0.93 16.23
C GLY A 139 -7.87 0.10 14.95
N HIS A 140 -7.83 -1.22 15.09
CA HIS A 140 -8.12 -2.14 14.00
C HIS A 140 -9.57 -1.98 13.50
N ASP A 141 -10.55 -1.95 14.42
CA ASP A 141 -11.95 -1.73 14.06
C ASP A 141 -12.18 -0.36 13.45
N PHE A 142 -11.52 0.67 13.96
CA PHE A 142 -11.58 2.01 13.38
C PHE A 142 -11.03 2.03 11.94
N ALA A 143 -9.91 1.35 11.69
CA ALA A 143 -9.34 1.22 10.35
C ALA A 143 -10.28 0.48 9.40
N LEU A 144 -10.95 -0.57 9.84
CA LEU A 144 -11.95 -1.29 9.04
C LEU A 144 -13.13 -0.39 8.67
N ARG A 145 -13.71 0.33 9.65
CA ARG A 145 -14.82 1.28 9.40
C ARG A 145 -14.39 2.41 8.45
N PHE A 146 -13.18 2.91 8.60
CA PHE A 146 -12.61 3.91 7.72
C PHE A 146 -12.51 3.41 6.26
N LEU A 147 -11.94 2.22 6.06
CA LEU A 147 -11.80 1.62 4.73
C LEU A 147 -13.16 1.28 4.10
N ASP A 148 -14.12 0.79 4.89
CA ASP A 148 -15.48 0.53 4.41
C ASP A 148 -16.20 1.81 3.98
N HIS A 149 -16.03 2.90 4.72
CA HIS A 149 -16.56 4.20 4.34
C HIS A 149 -15.97 4.69 3.00
N VAL A 150 -14.65 4.62 2.84
CA VAL A 150 -13.99 4.98 1.57
C VAL A 150 -14.51 4.12 0.42
N ARG A 151 -14.66 2.80 0.61
CA ARG A 151 -15.23 1.90 -0.40
C ARG A 151 -16.65 2.28 -0.80
N ALA A 152 -17.51 2.58 0.18
CA ALA A 152 -18.89 3.02 -0.09
C ALA A 152 -18.91 4.31 -0.93
N ARG A 153 -18.05 5.27 -0.62
CA ARG A 153 -17.92 6.51 -1.41
C ARG A 153 -17.41 6.24 -2.82
N ILE A 154 -16.47 5.33 -2.99
CA ILE A 154 -15.94 4.92 -4.29
C ILE A 154 -17.05 4.29 -5.15
N VAL A 155 -17.90 3.44 -4.56
CA VAL A 155 -19.04 2.86 -5.27
C VAL A 155 -20.02 3.95 -5.72
N ALA A 156 -20.34 4.91 -4.85
CA ALA A 156 -21.17 6.05 -5.21
C ALA A 156 -20.56 6.87 -6.37
N PHE A 157 -19.25 7.11 -6.38
CA PHE A 157 -18.59 7.80 -7.49
C PHE A 157 -18.68 7.04 -8.81
N GLN A 158 -18.62 5.71 -8.79
CA GLN A 158 -18.82 4.90 -9.99
C GLN A 158 -20.24 5.05 -10.54
N GLU A 159 -21.23 5.10 -9.65
CA GLU A 159 -22.65 5.30 -10.03
C GLU A 159 -22.87 6.72 -10.57
N GLU A 160 -22.35 7.75 -9.91
CA GLU A 160 -22.49 9.16 -10.28
C GLU A 160 -21.82 9.48 -11.63
N THR A 161 -20.62 8.96 -11.86
CA THR A 161 -19.79 9.34 -13.03
C THR A 161 -19.90 8.37 -14.20
N GLY A 162 -20.33 7.13 -13.95
CA GLY A 162 -20.25 6.05 -14.91
C GLY A 162 -18.82 5.59 -15.21
N HIS A 163 -17.79 6.06 -14.49
CA HIS A 163 -16.41 5.65 -14.66
C HIS A 163 -15.99 4.61 -13.61
N MET A 164 -14.85 3.98 -13.85
CA MET A 164 -14.31 2.96 -12.96
C MET A 164 -13.40 3.59 -11.91
N TYR A 165 -13.65 3.26 -10.66
CA TYR A 165 -12.83 3.67 -9.52
C TYR A 165 -12.38 2.47 -8.72
N ASN A 166 -11.23 2.57 -8.05
CA ASN A 166 -10.77 1.58 -7.08
C ASN A 166 -10.07 2.22 -5.89
N LEU A 167 -9.99 1.47 -4.80
CA LEU A 167 -9.22 1.80 -3.61
C LEU A 167 -7.91 1.04 -3.63
N GLU A 168 -6.79 1.73 -3.51
CA GLU A 168 -5.46 1.14 -3.51
C GLU A 168 -4.71 1.39 -2.21
N ALA A 169 -4.03 0.36 -1.72
CA ALA A 169 -2.99 0.50 -0.72
C ALA A 169 -1.72 1.02 -1.40
N THR A 170 -1.72 2.31 -1.74
CA THR A 170 -0.66 2.92 -2.54
C THR A 170 0.69 2.80 -1.85
N PRO A 171 1.71 2.18 -2.46
CA PRO A 171 3.04 2.06 -1.85
C PRO A 171 3.75 3.40 -1.64
N ALA A 172 3.55 4.36 -2.47
CA ALA A 172 3.83 5.80 -2.37
C ALA A 172 4.98 6.24 -1.43
N GLU A 173 6.13 5.52 -1.42
CA GLU A 173 7.23 5.77 -0.47
C GLU A 173 7.70 7.23 -0.49
N GLY A 174 7.91 7.80 -1.67
CA GLY A 174 8.26 9.22 -1.81
C GLY A 174 7.14 10.17 -1.35
N THR A 175 5.88 9.76 -1.44
CA THR A 175 4.74 10.57 -0.99
C THR A 175 4.60 10.53 0.52
N THR A 176 4.80 9.37 1.15
CA THR A 176 4.72 9.26 2.61
C THR A 176 5.78 10.11 3.30
N TYR A 177 7.02 10.07 2.80
CA TYR A 177 8.10 10.94 3.26
C TYR A 177 7.75 12.43 3.08
N ARG A 178 7.28 12.81 1.89
CA ARG A 178 6.89 14.19 1.61
C ARG A 178 5.74 14.65 2.51
N PHE A 179 4.72 13.82 2.71
CA PHE A 179 3.61 14.15 3.61
C PHE A 179 4.10 14.38 5.04
N ALA A 180 4.90 13.47 5.57
CA ALA A 180 5.44 13.57 6.91
C ALA A 180 6.31 14.84 7.08
N LYS A 181 7.20 15.10 6.13
CA LYS A 181 8.07 16.28 6.14
C LYS A 181 7.30 17.60 6.07
N GLU A 182 6.30 17.69 5.19
CA GLU A 182 5.49 18.91 5.06
C GLU A 182 4.53 19.10 6.25
N ASP A 183 4.02 18.01 6.81
CA ASP A 183 3.15 18.08 7.99
C ASP A 183 3.92 18.55 9.22
N ARG A 184 5.14 18.06 9.44
CA ARG A 184 5.98 18.48 10.57
C ARG A 184 6.29 19.98 10.56
N LYS A 185 6.49 20.56 9.39
CA LYS A 185 6.69 22.03 9.26
C LYS A 185 5.48 22.83 9.70
N ARG A 186 4.26 22.29 9.50
CA ARG A 186 3.00 22.98 9.80
C ARG A 186 2.48 22.64 11.19
N PHE A 187 2.75 21.43 11.65
CA PHE A 187 2.26 20.83 12.87
C PHE A 187 3.44 20.12 13.58
N PRO A 188 4.22 20.86 14.37
CA PRO A 188 5.44 20.32 14.98
C PRO A 188 5.21 19.12 15.91
N ASP A 189 4.00 19.00 16.47
CA ASP A 189 3.58 17.95 17.40
C ASP A 189 2.83 16.78 16.72
N ILE A 190 2.73 16.78 15.39
CA ILE A 190 2.09 15.66 14.67
C ILE A 190 2.90 14.38 14.83
N LEU A 191 2.21 13.30 15.22
CA LEU A 191 2.84 12.00 15.39
C LEU A 191 3.17 11.36 14.04
N GLN A 192 4.39 10.87 13.92
CA GLN A 192 4.96 10.29 12.72
C GLN A 192 5.72 9.01 13.06
N ALA A 193 6.10 8.25 12.06
CA ALA A 193 7.08 7.17 12.14
C ALA A 193 8.45 7.65 11.64
N GLY A 194 9.47 6.83 11.87
CA GLY A 194 10.84 7.12 11.47
C GLY A 194 11.58 8.03 12.45
N THR A 195 12.61 8.70 11.97
CA THR A 195 13.46 9.62 12.73
C THR A 195 13.14 11.09 12.41
N GLU A 196 13.77 12.02 13.12
CA GLU A 196 13.64 13.45 12.78
C GLU A 196 14.18 13.78 11.40
N GLN A 197 15.24 13.10 10.98
CA GLN A 197 15.88 13.29 9.70
C GLN A 197 15.12 12.61 8.55
N GLU A 198 14.54 11.46 8.85
CA GLU A 198 13.81 10.62 7.87
C GLU A 198 12.42 10.28 8.39
N PRO A 199 11.53 11.28 8.51
CA PRO A 199 10.15 11.05 8.93
C PRO A 199 9.34 10.42 7.79
N TYR A 200 8.44 9.52 8.14
CA TYR A 200 7.48 8.95 7.19
C TYR A 200 6.15 8.62 7.87
N TYR A 201 5.14 8.34 7.08
CA TYR A 201 3.91 7.70 7.55
C TYR A 201 3.89 6.24 7.13
N THR A 202 3.40 5.38 8.00
CA THR A 202 3.23 3.96 7.69
C THR A 202 2.37 3.79 6.45
N ASN A 203 2.84 2.96 5.52
CA ASN A 203 2.20 2.80 4.23
C ASN A 203 0.79 2.23 4.40
N SER A 204 -0.19 2.85 3.74
CA SER A 204 -1.61 2.47 3.74
C SER A 204 -2.15 2.07 5.13
N SER A 205 -2.56 0.81 5.32
CA SER A 205 -3.02 0.22 6.59
C SER A 205 -2.04 -0.83 7.14
N GLN A 206 -0.76 -0.74 6.78
CA GLN A 206 0.27 -1.65 7.26
C GLN A 206 0.45 -1.53 8.79
N LEU A 207 0.97 -2.60 9.39
CA LEU A 207 1.43 -2.57 10.77
C LEU A 207 2.68 -1.69 10.90
N PRO A 208 2.90 -1.06 12.05
CA PRO A 208 4.14 -0.33 12.29
C PRO A 208 5.35 -1.28 12.23
N ALA A 209 6.48 -0.75 11.79
CA ALA A 209 7.72 -1.51 11.71
C ALA A 209 8.10 -2.06 13.09
N GLY A 210 8.53 -3.32 13.15
CA GLY A 210 8.90 -3.98 14.40
C GLY A 210 7.72 -4.39 15.30
N PHE A 211 6.49 -4.42 14.78
CA PHE A 211 5.32 -4.87 15.54
C PHE A 211 5.46 -6.32 16.00
N SER A 212 5.86 -7.22 15.13
CA SER A 212 6.02 -8.65 15.44
C SER A 212 7.03 -9.28 14.50
N ASP A 213 7.80 -10.23 15.05
CA ASP A 213 8.69 -11.11 14.28
C ASP A 213 7.96 -12.38 13.81
N ASP A 214 6.73 -12.61 14.27
CA ASP A 214 5.90 -13.73 13.81
C ASP A 214 5.12 -13.34 12.55
N PRO A 215 5.45 -13.91 11.39
CA PRO A 215 4.74 -13.63 10.15
C PRO A 215 3.27 -14.05 10.19
N PHE A 216 2.88 -15.03 11.00
CA PHE A 216 1.49 -15.47 11.09
C PHE A 216 0.64 -14.49 11.90
N GLU A 217 1.18 -13.88 12.95
CA GLU A 217 0.51 -12.80 13.66
C GLU A 217 0.27 -11.59 12.73
N ALA A 218 1.27 -11.22 11.93
CA ALA A 218 1.10 -10.15 10.95
C ALA A 218 0.02 -10.49 9.90
N LEU A 219 -0.04 -11.75 9.44
CA LEU A 219 -1.06 -12.23 8.52
C LEU A 219 -2.48 -12.12 9.14
N GLU A 220 -2.66 -12.60 10.37
CA GLU A 220 -3.93 -12.56 11.10
C GLU A 220 -4.44 -11.12 11.30
N ARG A 221 -3.55 -10.23 11.72
CA ARG A 221 -3.90 -8.82 11.95
C ARG A 221 -4.25 -8.06 10.68
N GLN A 222 -3.64 -8.42 9.56
CA GLN A 222 -3.78 -7.67 8.30
C GLN A 222 -4.83 -8.24 7.35
N GLU A 223 -5.26 -9.49 7.50
CA GLU A 223 -6.17 -10.14 6.55
C GLU A 223 -7.42 -9.32 6.27
N ALA A 224 -8.14 -8.91 7.30
CA ALA A 224 -9.39 -8.16 7.17
C ALA A 224 -9.18 -6.79 6.51
N LEU A 225 -8.08 -6.10 6.82
CA LEU A 225 -7.73 -4.79 6.26
C LEU A 225 -7.33 -4.90 4.79
N GLN A 226 -6.47 -5.86 4.45
CA GLN A 226 -5.96 -6.06 3.10
C GLN A 226 -7.07 -6.43 2.10
N ARG A 227 -8.10 -7.14 2.56
CA ARG A 227 -9.26 -7.49 1.74
C ARG A 227 -10.17 -6.31 1.40
N LYS A 228 -10.03 -5.17 2.07
CA LYS A 228 -10.83 -3.96 1.76
C LYS A 228 -10.38 -3.26 0.49
N TYR A 229 -9.15 -3.47 0.05
CA TYR A 229 -8.62 -2.84 -1.15
C TYR A 229 -9.13 -3.52 -2.40
N THR A 230 -9.75 -2.74 -3.28
CA THR A 230 -10.28 -3.20 -4.58
C THR A 230 -9.30 -2.99 -5.74
N GLY A 231 -8.21 -2.25 -5.46
CA GLY A 231 -7.07 -2.07 -6.33
C GLY A 231 -5.87 -2.87 -5.85
N GLY A 232 -4.68 -2.29 -5.93
CA GLY A 232 -3.45 -2.93 -5.47
C GLY A 232 -3.29 -2.90 -3.96
N THR A 233 -2.80 -4.02 -3.42
CA THR A 233 -2.31 -4.10 -2.04
C THR A 233 -1.22 -5.15 -1.92
N VAL A 234 -0.39 -5.05 -0.90
CA VAL A 234 0.59 -6.06 -0.54
C VAL A 234 0.81 -6.05 0.95
N LEU A 235 0.92 -7.21 1.54
CA LEU A 235 1.45 -7.36 2.88
C LEU A 235 2.92 -7.72 2.81
N HIS A 236 3.77 -6.89 3.40
CA HIS A 236 5.19 -7.16 3.58
C HIS A 236 5.39 -7.95 4.86
N LEU A 237 5.81 -9.21 4.73
CA LEU A 237 6.25 -10.03 5.85
C LEU A 237 7.74 -9.78 6.06
N TYR A 238 8.07 -8.99 7.07
CA TYR A 238 9.45 -8.78 7.48
C TYR A 238 9.87 -9.93 8.37
N MET A 239 10.94 -10.62 7.99
CA MET A 239 11.47 -11.76 8.73
C MET A 239 12.63 -11.28 9.59
N GLY A 240 12.56 -11.48 10.90
CA GLY A 240 13.65 -11.16 11.83
C GLY A 240 14.91 -12.00 11.61
N GLU A 241 14.77 -13.13 10.89
CA GLU A 241 15.86 -14.02 10.59
C GLU A 241 15.84 -14.51 9.14
N ARG A 242 16.97 -15.06 8.71
CA ARG A 242 17.09 -15.68 7.39
C ARG A 242 16.27 -16.97 7.32
N ILE A 243 15.49 -17.13 6.25
CA ILE A 243 14.81 -18.39 5.97
C ILE A 243 15.86 -19.48 5.68
N SER A 244 15.88 -20.52 6.49
CA SER A 244 16.95 -21.54 6.52
C SER A 244 17.05 -22.38 5.25
N SER A 245 15.97 -22.52 4.47
CA SER A 245 15.96 -23.33 3.26
C SER A 245 14.84 -22.97 2.30
N ALA A 246 14.98 -23.35 1.03
CA ALA A 246 13.93 -23.23 0.03
C ALA A 246 12.65 -24.00 0.45
N HIS A 247 12.80 -25.12 1.16
CA HIS A 247 11.65 -25.89 1.67
C HIS A 247 10.89 -25.11 2.75
N ALA A 248 11.58 -24.47 3.68
CA ALA A 248 10.97 -23.61 4.71
C ALA A 248 10.21 -22.45 4.06
N CYS A 249 10.80 -21.77 3.08
CA CYS A 249 10.14 -20.71 2.32
C CYS A 249 8.89 -21.21 1.61
N LYS A 250 8.98 -22.34 0.89
CA LYS A 250 7.83 -22.96 0.23
C LYS A 250 6.70 -23.30 1.21
N THR A 251 7.06 -23.82 2.39
CA THR A 251 6.09 -24.15 3.44
C THR A 251 5.41 -22.93 4.00
N LEU A 252 6.16 -21.86 4.31
CA LEU A 252 5.64 -20.58 4.77
C LEU A 252 4.64 -20.00 3.75
N VAL A 253 5.05 -19.86 2.49
CA VAL A 253 4.22 -19.32 1.42
C VAL A 253 2.96 -20.16 1.23
N ARG A 254 3.08 -21.47 1.17
CA ARG A 254 1.91 -22.37 1.05
C ARG A 254 0.94 -22.17 2.20
N ARG A 255 1.43 -22.18 3.45
CA ARG A 255 0.58 -21.99 4.63
C ARG A 255 -0.10 -20.61 4.63
N ALA A 256 0.65 -19.55 4.33
CA ALA A 256 0.10 -18.19 4.23
C ALA A 256 -1.04 -18.12 3.19
N LEU A 257 -0.80 -18.60 1.98
CA LEU A 257 -1.77 -18.51 0.88
C LEU A 257 -2.95 -19.50 0.98
N THR A 258 -2.84 -20.57 1.76
CA THR A 258 -3.94 -21.53 1.95
C THR A 258 -4.78 -21.24 3.19
N ARG A 259 -4.19 -20.63 4.23
CA ARG A 259 -4.87 -20.34 5.49
C ARG A 259 -5.53 -18.96 5.50
N PHE A 260 -4.98 -18.01 4.77
CA PHE A 260 -5.42 -16.62 4.77
C PHE A 260 -5.90 -16.18 3.40
N SER A 261 -6.91 -15.30 3.38
CA SER A 261 -7.49 -14.72 2.16
C SER A 261 -6.80 -13.42 1.73
N LEU A 262 -5.51 -13.30 1.98
CA LEU A 262 -4.73 -12.12 1.61
C LEU A 262 -4.51 -12.07 0.10
N PRO A 263 -4.74 -10.93 -0.57
CA PRO A 263 -4.61 -10.81 -2.01
C PRO A 263 -3.18 -10.95 -2.51
N TYR A 264 -2.21 -10.46 -1.74
CA TYR A 264 -0.81 -10.42 -2.16
C TYR A 264 0.13 -10.32 -0.97
N ILE A 265 1.15 -11.14 -0.94
CA ILE A 265 2.19 -11.11 0.09
C ILE A 265 3.57 -11.02 -0.52
N THR A 266 4.50 -10.43 0.21
CA THR A 266 5.93 -10.52 -0.06
C THR A 266 6.65 -10.96 1.20
N VAL A 267 7.67 -11.77 1.05
CA VAL A 267 8.56 -12.18 2.14
C VAL A 267 9.85 -11.41 1.97
N THR A 268 10.18 -10.58 2.95
CA THR A 268 11.35 -9.72 2.92
C THR A 268 12.26 -10.14 4.08
N PRO A 269 13.39 -10.80 3.81
CA PRO A 269 14.36 -11.10 4.84
C PRO A 269 15.01 -9.81 5.34
N THR A 270 15.37 -9.77 6.62
CA THR A 270 16.16 -8.69 7.18
C THR A 270 17.56 -8.71 6.58
N PHE A 271 18.08 -7.55 6.24
CA PHE A 271 19.44 -7.38 5.75
C PHE A 271 20.01 -6.03 6.22
N SER A 272 21.31 -6.01 6.39
CA SER A 272 22.06 -4.78 6.65
C SER A 272 22.82 -4.35 5.41
N ILE A 273 23.13 -3.06 5.29
CA ILE A 273 23.93 -2.53 4.19
C ILE A 273 25.24 -1.98 4.74
N CYS A 274 26.34 -2.59 4.33
CA CYS A 274 27.67 -2.05 4.59
C CYS A 274 28.11 -1.16 3.43
N PRO A 275 28.59 0.08 3.66
CA PRO A 275 29.09 0.94 2.60
C PRO A 275 30.25 0.35 1.78
N VAL A 276 31.01 -0.57 2.37
CA VAL A 276 32.16 -1.22 1.74
C VAL A 276 31.80 -2.57 1.11
N HIS A 277 31.00 -3.41 1.80
CA HIS A 277 30.72 -4.79 1.41
C HIS A 277 29.33 -5.02 0.82
N GLY A 278 28.51 -3.96 0.72
CA GLY A 278 27.15 -4.06 0.20
C GLY A 278 26.19 -4.80 1.14
N TYR A 279 25.30 -5.61 0.58
CA TYR A 279 24.27 -6.34 1.33
C TYR A 279 24.87 -7.45 2.20
N LEU A 280 24.39 -7.50 3.44
CA LEU A 280 24.70 -8.52 4.44
C LEU A 280 23.40 -9.18 4.87
N ASP A 281 23.38 -10.50 4.92
CA ASP A 281 22.21 -11.25 5.40
C ASP A 281 22.04 -11.04 6.91
N GLY A 282 20.84 -10.68 7.34
CA GLY A 282 20.47 -10.46 8.73
C GLY A 282 20.71 -9.02 9.21
N GLU A 283 20.38 -8.79 10.48
CA GLU A 283 20.59 -7.52 11.16
C GLU A 283 21.98 -7.51 11.83
N HIS A 284 22.77 -6.53 11.49
CA HIS A 284 24.13 -6.35 12.01
C HIS A 284 24.35 -4.90 12.42
N ASP A 285 24.70 -4.69 13.68
CA ASP A 285 25.15 -3.37 14.17
C ASP A 285 26.47 -2.95 13.52
N TYR A 286 27.32 -3.94 13.21
CA TYR A 286 28.63 -3.75 12.56
C TYR A 286 28.81 -4.78 11.45
N CYS A 287 29.53 -4.40 10.40
CA CYS A 287 29.81 -5.31 9.31
C CYS A 287 30.84 -6.39 9.73
N PRO A 288 30.48 -7.68 9.76
CA PRO A 288 31.40 -8.73 10.16
C PRO A 288 32.60 -8.88 9.20
N LYS A 289 32.45 -8.50 7.93
CA LYS A 289 33.54 -8.50 6.96
C LYS A 289 34.54 -7.38 7.24
N CYS A 290 34.07 -6.15 7.54
CA CYS A 290 34.95 -5.06 7.97
C CYS A 290 35.72 -5.40 9.25
N ASP A 291 35.06 -6.06 10.20
CA ASP A 291 35.73 -6.45 11.45
C ASP A 291 36.76 -7.53 11.23
N ALA A 292 36.47 -8.51 10.39
CA ALA A 292 37.45 -9.54 10.01
C ALA A 292 38.68 -8.95 9.31
N GLU A 293 38.50 -7.98 8.41
CA GLU A 293 39.59 -7.28 7.73
C GLU A 293 40.44 -6.42 8.69
N ARG A 294 39.77 -5.70 9.60
CA ARG A 294 40.45 -4.94 10.66
C ARG A 294 41.29 -5.83 11.57
N LEU A 295 40.74 -7.00 11.95
CA LEU A 295 41.47 -7.97 12.77
C LEU A 295 42.65 -8.59 12.02
N ALA A 296 42.48 -8.91 10.73
CA ALA A 296 43.58 -9.41 9.89
C ALA A 296 44.70 -8.41 9.74
N ALA A 297 44.36 -7.13 9.45
CA ALA A 297 45.36 -6.03 9.37
C ALA A 297 46.08 -5.78 10.69
N LYS A 298 45.36 -5.91 11.83
CA LYS A 298 46.00 -5.78 13.16
C LYS A 298 46.94 -6.95 13.44
N ARG A 299 46.62 -8.17 13.07
CA ARG A 299 47.51 -9.36 13.22
C ARG A 299 48.78 -9.22 12.37
N GLN A 300 48.64 -8.76 11.12
CA GLN A 300 49.81 -8.52 10.25
C GLN A 300 50.78 -7.44 10.83
N ARG A 301 50.27 -6.39 11.45
CA ARG A 301 51.07 -5.35 12.10
C ARG A 301 51.78 -5.81 13.38
N LEU A 302 51.26 -6.85 14.02
CA LEU A 302 51.86 -7.42 15.25
C LEU A 302 52.89 -8.53 14.94
N SER A 303 52.89 -9.04 13.70
CA SER A 303 53.80 -10.07 13.23
C SER A 303 54.94 -9.52 12.36
N ALA A 304 54.97 -8.23 12.07
CA ALA A 304 56.02 -7.49 11.39
C ALA A 304 56.85 -6.64 12.40
#